data_a0e63c8b600ed7992c40e53d9b459faa
#
_entry.id   a0e63c8b600ed7992c40e53d9b459faa
#
_cell.length_a   1.000
_cell.length_b   1.000
_cell.length_c   1.000
_cell.angle_alpha   90.00
_cell.angle_beta   90.00
_cell.angle_gamma   90.00
#
_symmetry.space_group_name_H-M   'P 1'
#
loop_
_entity.id
_entity.type
_entity.pdbx_description
1 polymer ?
#
loop_
_entity_poly.entity_id
_entity_poly.type
_entity_poly.pdbx_seq_one_letter_code
_entity_poly.pdbx_strand_id
1 'polypeptide(L)'
;MPALLFATDYRYLWGMIFRKVIKINKPDRLYDRGDRFTLWGSCFSTRLRDYLMGALYDVTDSPYGIMYNPLSMAQGMERLLLDDAPREDELILRDGRWHSMMHHGAFSHSSKEVALQQMRAAFERSRAALQETNLLILTFGTAWVYERQGEVVNNCHKLPTEDFTRRRLSIDEIVSVWGRLIPALTEQAPGIRILLTVSPIPHYRDGAHESRLSKAILLLAAERLTELFPDRVSYFPSYEIMQDELRDYRFYDRDMAHPSDQAAEYIIERFREYYLREESGPALQKWEKVRKQLNHRLLTDSRESLRAYYDSLLSSLYEIRAELPRDYLDHEVQRIQEIRSHYL
;
A
#
# COMPACT_ATOMS: atom_id res chain seq x y z
N MET A 1 -52.41 -16.46 7.80
CA MET A 1 -50.99 -16.92 7.78
C MET A 1 -50.44 -16.62 6.39
N PRO A 2 -49.55 -15.62 6.21
CA PRO A 2 -48.87 -15.43 4.93
C PRO A 2 -47.62 -16.32 4.91
N ALA A 3 -47.52 -17.12 3.86
CA ALA A 3 -46.34 -17.93 3.57
C ALA A 3 -45.12 -17.04 3.31
N LEU A 4 -44.11 -17.18 4.14
CA LEU A 4 -42.77 -16.68 3.88
C LEU A 4 -42.20 -17.43 2.67
N LEU A 5 -42.28 -16.83 1.50
CA LEU A 5 -41.52 -17.21 0.32
C LEU A 5 -40.04 -16.90 0.57
N PHE A 6 -39.31 -17.91 1.03
CA PHE A 6 -37.86 -17.92 0.88
C PHE A 6 -37.57 -17.98 -0.61
N ALA A 7 -37.16 -16.85 -1.21
CA ALA A 7 -36.56 -16.84 -2.51
C ALA A 7 -35.19 -17.54 -2.39
N THR A 8 -35.19 -18.85 -2.46
CA THR A 8 -33.99 -19.66 -2.69
C THR A 8 -33.48 -19.31 -4.08
N ASP A 9 -32.29 -18.72 -4.12
CA ASP A 9 -31.59 -18.40 -5.38
C ASP A 9 -31.31 -19.71 -6.11
N TYR A 10 -32.18 -20.07 -7.06
CA TYR A 10 -32.12 -21.30 -7.87
C TYR A 10 -30.82 -21.50 -8.67
N ARG A 11 -29.91 -20.51 -8.66
CA ARG A 11 -28.57 -20.63 -9.27
C ARG A 11 -27.71 -21.69 -8.61
N TYR A 12 -28.01 -22.15 -7.40
CA TYR A 12 -27.31 -23.25 -6.72
C TYR A 12 -27.64 -24.64 -7.27
N LEU A 13 -28.63 -24.79 -8.13
CA LEU A 13 -29.09 -26.11 -8.60
C LEU A 13 -28.47 -26.54 -9.95
N TRP A 14 -27.77 -25.65 -10.68
CA TRP A 14 -27.35 -25.94 -12.06
C TRP A 14 -25.87 -25.71 -12.37
N GLY A 15 -25.01 -25.45 -11.40
CA GLY A 15 -23.58 -25.28 -11.61
C GLY A 15 -22.74 -25.69 -10.42
N MET A 16 -21.66 -26.44 -10.65
CA MET A 16 -20.65 -26.68 -9.61
C MET A 16 -19.92 -25.38 -9.31
N ILE A 17 -19.91 -24.99 -8.02
CA ILE A 17 -19.16 -23.82 -7.53
C ILE A 17 -17.79 -24.33 -7.10
N PHE A 18 -16.76 -23.99 -7.88
CA PHE A 18 -15.39 -24.41 -7.61
C PHE A 18 -14.63 -23.52 -6.63
N ARG A 19 -15.13 -22.30 -6.34
CA ARG A 19 -14.52 -21.38 -5.38
C ARG A 19 -15.57 -20.48 -4.74
N LYS A 20 -15.30 -20.03 -3.52
CA LYS A 20 -16.04 -18.95 -2.89
C LYS A 20 -15.59 -17.62 -3.49
N VAL A 21 -16.51 -16.76 -3.89
CA VAL A 21 -16.21 -15.38 -4.27
C VAL A 21 -16.57 -14.47 -3.11
N ILE A 22 -15.60 -13.67 -2.66
CA ILE A 22 -15.78 -12.73 -1.57
C ILE A 22 -16.59 -11.54 -2.06
N LYS A 23 -17.67 -11.23 -1.34
CA LYS A 23 -18.49 -10.05 -1.61
C LYS A 23 -17.74 -8.81 -1.11
N ILE A 24 -17.54 -7.85 -2.00
CA ILE A 24 -16.97 -6.55 -1.68
C ILE A 24 -18.11 -5.53 -1.69
N ASN A 25 -18.21 -4.72 -0.64
CA ASN A 25 -19.16 -3.63 -0.62
C ASN A 25 -18.69 -2.53 -1.58
N LYS A 26 -19.60 -2.09 -2.45
CA LYS A 26 -19.29 -0.98 -3.35
C LYS A 26 -19.13 0.31 -2.56
N PRO A 27 -18.08 1.09 -2.81
CA PRO A 27 -17.95 2.42 -2.23
C PRO A 27 -19.02 3.36 -2.81
N ASP A 28 -19.27 4.48 -2.11
CA ASP A 28 -20.21 5.51 -2.56
C ASP A 28 -19.80 6.18 -3.86
N ARG A 29 -18.49 6.17 -4.15
CA ARG A 29 -17.93 6.68 -5.39
C ARG A 29 -16.80 5.78 -5.91
N LEU A 30 -16.62 5.81 -7.23
CA LEU A 30 -15.42 5.27 -7.88
C LEU A 30 -14.39 6.38 -8.05
N TYR A 31 -13.12 6.01 -7.95
CA TYR A 31 -11.98 6.91 -8.10
C TYR A 31 -11.43 6.85 -9.51
N ASP A 32 -10.97 7.97 -10.01
CA ASP A 32 -10.37 8.10 -11.34
C ASP A 32 -8.96 8.72 -11.26
N ARG A 33 -8.33 8.96 -12.41
CA ARG A 33 -6.94 9.50 -12.44
C ARG A 33 -6.82 10.96 -12.00
N GLY A 34 -7.94 11.66 -11.83
CA GLY A 34 -7.97 12.97 -11.19
C GLY A 34 -7.89 12.91 -9.67
N ASP A 35 -8.11 11.72 -9.08
CA ASP A 35 -8.04 11.53 -7.65
C ASP A 35 -6.61 11.24 -7.18
N ARG A 36 -6.31 11.70 -5.97
CA ARG A 36 -5.03 11.46 -5.29
C ARG A 36 -5.18 10.38 -4.23
N PHE A 37 -4.27 9.41 -4.27
CA PHE A 37 -4.19 8.29 -3.35
C PHE A 37 -3.02 8.47 -2.39
N THR A 38 -3.22 8.14 -1.12
CA THR A 38 -2.13 8.01 -0.16
C THR A 38 -2.17 6.60 0.43
N LEU A 39 -1.06 5.87 0.35
CA LEU A 39 -0.99 4.47 0.77
C LEU A 39 0.00 4.29 1.91
N TRP A 40 -0.46 3.73 3.04
CA TRP A 40 0.38 3.35 4.17
C TRP A 40 0.17 1.89 4.52
N GLY A 41 1.24 1.17 4.77
CA GLY A 41 1.08 -0.20 5.25
C GLY A 41 2.25 -1.12 4.99
N SER A 42 1.90 -2.42 4.99
CA SER A 42 2.81 -3.54 4.79
C SER A 42 3.25 -3.70 3.32
N CYS A 43 4.03 -4.74 3.05
CA CYS A 43 4.51 -5.07 1.69
C CYS A 43 3.38 -5.18 0.64
N PHE A 44 2.16 -5.57 1.04
CA PHE A 44 1.01 -5.58 0.12
C PHE A 44 0.63 -4.16 -0.32
N SER A 45 0.72 -3.17 0.57
CA SER A 45 0.52 -1.75 0.22
C SER A 45 1.49 -1.30 -0.89
N THR A 46 2.74 -1.75 -0.83
CA THR A 46 3.74 -1.48 -1.88
C THR A 46 3.31 -2.05 -3.23
N ARG A 47 2.79 -3.28 -3.28
CA ARG A 47 2.28 -3.89 -4.52
C ARG A 47 1.10 -3.09 -5.11
N LEU A 48 0.17 -2.68 -4.27
CA LEU A 48 -0.97 -1.85 -4.71
C LEU A 48 -0.52 -0.48 -5.20
N ARG A 49 0.44 0.15 -4.51
CA ARG A 49 1.07 1.40 -4.95
C ARG A 49 1.68 1.27 -6.34
N ASP A 50 2.53 0.27 -6.53
CA ASP A 50 3.24 0.06 -7.80
C ASP A 50 2.26 -0.16 -8.96
N TYR A 51 1.16 -0.88 -8.68
CA TYR A 51 0.08 -1.03 -9.64
C TYR A 51 -0.58 0.31 -9.99
N LEU A 52 -0.97 1.10 -8.98
CA LEU A 52 -1.65 2.39 -9.19
C LEU A 52 -0.74 3.38 -9.92
N MET A 53 0.52 3.50 -9.52
CA MET A 53 1.51 4.33 -10.21
C MET A 53 1.70 3.87 -11.66
N GLY A 54 1.87 2.58 -11.89
CA GLY A 54 1.98 1.98 -13.22
C GLY A 54 0.70 2.11 -14.07
N ALA A 55 -0.45 2.35 -13.44
CA ALA A 55 -1.71 2.69 -14.10
C ALA A 55 -1.95 4.21 -14.21
N LEU A 56 -0.93 5.03 -13.91
CA LEU A 56 -0.91 6.50 -13.97
C LEU A 56 -1.89 7.20 -13.02
N TYR A 57 -2.14 6.62 -11.85
CA TYR A 57 -2.79 7.33 -10.75
C TYR A 57 -1.76 8.15 -9.97
N ASP A 58 -2.21 9.24 -9.36
CA ASP A 58 -1.39 10.06 -8.46
C ASP A 58 -1.35 9.40 -7.07
N VAL A 59 -0.15 8.97 -6.65
CA VAL A 59 0.02 8.15 -5.45
C VAL A 59 1.16 8.69 -4.59
N THR A 60 0.88 8.87 -3.31
CA THR A 60 1.88 9.22 -2.30
C THR A 60 2.02 8.10 -1.27
N ASP A 61 3.25 7.79 -0.88
CA ASP A 61 3.57 6.81 0.14
C ASP A 61 3.62 7.40 1.55
N SER A 62 3.66 6.50 2.54
CA SER A 62 4.07 6.83 3.89
C SER A 62 5.48 7.46 3.91
N PRO A 63 5.68 8.59 4.60
CA PRO A 63 7.01 9.20 4.76
C PRO A 63 7.96 8.34 5.58
N TYR A 64 7.45 7.33 6.26
CA TYR A 64 8.21 6.41 7.11
C TYR A 64 8.58 5.11 6.38
N GLY A 65 8.10 4.91 5.15
CA GLY A 65 8.23 3.68 4.38
C GLY A 65 7.26 2.60 4.84
N ILE A 66 7.69 1.34 4.79
CA ILE A 66 6.84 0.20 5.16
C ILE A 66 6.53 0.22 6.65
N MET A 67 5.24 0.10 6.98
CA MET A 67 4.71 0.05 8.34
C MET A 67 3.78 -1.15 8.49
N TYR A 68 3.87 -1.86 9.62
CA TYR A 68 3.14 -3.11 9.77
C TYR A 68 1.98 -3.04 10.77
N ASN A 69 2.06 -2.20 11.78
CA ASN A 69 1.07 -2.18 12.85
C ASN A 69 0.28 -0.86 12.89
N PRO A 70 -0.99 -0.91 13.34
CA PRO A 70 -1.86 0.28 13.39
C PRO A 70 -1.32 1.40 14.27
N LEU A 71 -0.58 1.08 15.32
CA LEU A 71 -0.14 2.08 16.30
C LEU A 71 1.03 2.92 15.77
N SER A 72 2.02 2.28 15.11
CA SER A 72 3.10 3.03 14.44
C SER A 72 2.54 3.90 13.31
N MET A 73 1.53 3.40 12.55
CA MET A 73 0.86 4.21 11.53
C MET A 73 0.15 5.41 12.15
N ALA A 74 -0.53 5.21 13.28
CA ALA A 74 -1.22 6.28 14.00
C ALA A 74 -0.25 7.35 14.50
N GLN A 75 0.87 6.95 15.11
CA GLN A 75 1.94 7.88 15.54
C GLN A 75 2.50 8.69 14.36
N GLY A 76 2.77 8.03 13.24
CA GLY A 76 3.25 8.70 12.04
C GLY A 76 2.23 9.69 11.48
N MET A 77 0.94 9.34 11.50
CA MET A 77 -0.15 10.20 11.05
C MET A 77 -0.33 11.40 11.98
N GLU A 78 -0.27 11.18 13.30
CA GLU A 78 -0.33 12.27 14.30
C GLU A 78 0.80 13.27 14.09
N ARG A 79 2.03 12.82 13.85
CA ARG A 79 3.16 13.70 13.52
C ARG A 79 2.92 14.53 12.26
N LEU A 80 2.33 13.98 11.19
CA LEU A 80 1.96 14.74 9.99
C LEU A 80 0.92 15.83 10.30
N LEU A 81 -0.11 15.47 11.09
CA LEU A 81 -1.17 16.42 11.47
C LEU A 81 -0.64 17.57 12.34
N LEU A 82 0.31 17.27 13.24
CA LEU A 82 0.91 18.23 14.18
C LEU A 82 2.13 18.98 13.60
N ASP A 83 2.52 18.70 12.35
CA ASP A 83 3.74 19.25 11.73
C ASP A 83 5.02 18.93 12.52
N ASP A 84 5.07 17.75 13.16
CA ASP A 84 6.22 17.27 13.93
C ASP A 84 7.21 16.52 13.03
N ALA A 85 8.02 17.28 12.28
CA ALA A 85 9.00 16.74 11.35
C ALA A 85 10.12 15.97 12.08
N PRO A 86 10.78 15.00 11.41
CA PRO A 86 11.89 14.23 11.98
C PRO A 86 13.02 15.13 12.50
N ARG A 87 13.52 14.84 13.72
CA ARG A 87 14.58 15.59 14.39
C ARG A 87 15.89 14.83 14.44
N GLU A 88 16.98 15.55 14.57
CA GLU A 88 18.34 15.01 14.59
C GLU A 88 18.62 14.10 15.80
N ASP A 89 18.04 14.43 16.96
CA ASP A 89 18.16 13.69 18.22
C ASP A 89 17.39 12.34 18.22
N GLU A 90 16.49 12.14 17.26
CA GLU A 90 15.78 10.86 17.06
C GLU A 90 16.63 9.82 16.31
N LEU A 91 17.79 10.22 15.77
CA LEU A 91 18.63 9.34 14.98
C LEU A 91 19.64 8.59 15.86
N ILE A 92 19.77 7.32 15.62
CA ILE A 92 20.75 6.42 16.26
C ILE A 92 21.76 5.92 15.24
N LEU A 93 23.02 5.80 15.67
CA LEU A 93 24.08 5.20 14.85
C LEU A 93 24.19 3.68 15.15
N ARG A 94 24.07 2.86 14.11
CA ARG A 94 24.24 1.42 14.18
C ARG A 94 24.91 0.89 12.92
N ASP A 95 25.92 0.03 13.06
CA ASP A 95 26.64 -0.60 11.95
C ASP A 95 27.08 0.40 10.86
N GLY A 96 27.59 1.59 11.31
CA GLY A 96 28.07 2.66 10.44
C GLY A 96 26.96 3.42 9.66
N ARG A 97 25.69 3.24 10.05
CA ARG A 97 24.55 3.94 9.44
C ARG A 97 23.67 4.59 10.49
N TRP A 98 23.10 5.72 10.14
CA TRP A 98 22.13 6.45 10.96
C TRP A 98 20.72 5.97 10.65
N HIS A 99 19.95 5.68 11.69
CA HIS A 99 18.60 5.13 11.64
C HIS A 99 17.64 5.94 12.50
N SER A 100 16.35 5.89 12.18
CA SER A 100 15.27 6.34 13.04
C SER A 100 14.35 5.18 13.38
N MET A 101 13.94 5.05 14.63
CA MET A 101 13.01 3.99 15.06
C MET A 101 11.64 4.04 14.37
N MET A 102 11.27 5.20 13.82
CA MET A 102 10.03 5.37 13.07
C MET A 102 10.15 5.00 11.60
N HIS A 103 11.36 5.02 11.01
CA HIS A 103 11.54 4.89 9.56
C HIS A 103 12.03 3.49 9.17
N HIS A 104 11.57 3.04 7.99
CA HIS A 104 12.10 1.84 7.37
C HIS A 104 13.59 1.99 7.04
N GLY A 105 14.34 0.88 7.02
CA GLY A 105 15.78 0.87 6.76
C GLY A 105 16.21 1.49 5.42
N ALA A 106 15.30 1.70 4.49
CA ALA A 106 15.57 2.42 3.23
C ALA A 106 15.99 3.88 3.45
N PHE A 107 15.57 4.50 4.57
CA PHE A 107 15.95 5.86 4.96
C PHE A 107 17.29 5.93 5.70
N SER A 108 17.91 4.79 5.98
CA SER A 108 19.18 4.76 6.71
C SER A 108 20.35 5.11 5.80
N HIS A 109 21.27 5.96 6.30
CA HIS A 109 22.42 6.42 5.52
C HIS A 109 23.68 6.51 6.40
N SER A 110 24.88 6.44 5.79
CA SER A 110 26.16 6.61 6.49
C SER A 110 26.40 8.04 7.00
N SER A 111 25.86 9.06 6.30
CA SER A 111 25.81 10.45 6.78
C SER A 111 24.49 10.70 7.50
N LYS A 112 24.59 11.32 8.68
CA LYS A 112 23.45 11.72 9.52
C LYS A 112 22.60 12.78 8.82
N GLU A 113 23.27 13.74 8.21
CA GLU A 113 22.66 14.86 7.50
C GLU A 113 21.81 14.37 6.32
N VAL A 114 22.37 13.44 5.52
CA VAL A 114 21.66 12.87 4.36
C VAL A 114 20.45 12.05 4.82
N ALA A 115 20.59 11.22 5.87
CA ALA A 115 19.47 10.47 6.43
C ALA A 115 18.35 11.41 6.87
N LEU A 116 18.66 12.43 7.65
CA LEU A 116 17.70 13.41 8.15
C LEU A 116 17.03 14.20 7.02
N GLN A 117 17.82 14.62 6.02
CA GLN A 117 17.31 15.34 4.86
C GLN A 117 16.31 14.50 4.06
N GLN A 118 16.61 13.21 3.82
CA GLN A 118 15.70 12.29 3.13
C GLN A 118 14.38 12.10 3.90
N MET A 119 14.46 11.91 5.23
CA MET A 119 13.29 11.75 6.09
C MET A 119 12.42 13.01 6.09
N ARG A 120 13.02 14.20 6.23
CA ARG A 120 12.30 15.48 6.18
C ARG A 120 11.68 15.74 4.83
N ALA A 121 12.40 15.49 3.75
CA ALA A 121 11.86 15.65 2.38
C ALA A 121 10.67 14.73 2.12
N ALA A 122 10.70 13.48 2.63
CA ALA A 122 9.56 12.57 2.54
C ALA A 122 8.38 13.04 3.41
N PHE A 123 8.65 13.54 4.62
CA PHE A 123 7.65 14.09 5.53
C PHE A 123 6.90 15.27 4.89
N GLU A 124 7.62 16.26 4.36
CA GLU A 124 7.03 17.45 3.73
C GLU A 124 6.17 17.08 2.51
N ARG A 125 6.67 16.18 1.64
CA ARG A 125 5.87 15.70 0.49
C ARG A 125 4.57 15.02 0.94
N SER A 126 4.65 14.14 1.94
CA SER A 126 3.47 13.42 2.43
C SER A 126 2.49 14.34 3.14
N ARG A 127 2.99 15.33 3.88
CA ARG A 127 2.16 16.33 4.54
C ARG A 127 1.40 17.20 3.54
N ALA A 128 2.08 17.69 2.50
CA ALA A 128 1.44 18.44 1.43
C ALA A 128 0.39 17.60 0.68
N ALA A 129 0.73 16.35 0.34
CA ALA A 129 -0.17 15.44 -0.36
C ALA A 129 -1.41 15.06 0.46
N LEU A 130 -1.29 14.98 1.79
CA LEU A 130 -2.40 14.58 2.68
C LEU A 130 -3.61 15.51 2.55
N GLN A 131 -3.39 16.82 2.40
CA GLN A 131 -4.46 17.81 2.26
C GLN A 131 -5.29 17.64 0.97
N GLU A 132 -4.68 17.07 -0.06
CA GLU A 132 -5.31 16.84 -1.35
C GLU A 132 -5.70 15.37 -1.57
N THR A 133 -5.48 14.50 -0.57
CA THR A 133 -5.78 13.07 -0.65
C THR A 133 -7.29 12.83 -0.72
N ASN A 134 -7.72 12.11 -1.76
CA ASN A 134 -9.10 11.66 -1.92
C ASN A 134 -9.33 10.30 -1.25
N LEU A 135 -8.35 9.38 -1.34
CA LEU A 135 -8.41 8.07 -0.70
C LEU A 135 -7.12 7.75 0.04
N LEU A 136 -7.21 7.63 1.36
CA LEU A 136 -6.15 7.11 2.22
C LEU A 136 -6.36 5.61 2.42
N ILE A 137 -5.43 4.78 1.95
CA ILE A 137 -5.47 3.33 2.09
C ILE A 137 -4.50 2.91 3.20
N LEU A 138 -5.04 2.30 4.25
CA LEU A 138 -4.28 1.81 5.40
C LEU A 138 -4.29 0.28 5.42
N THR A 139 -3.12 -0.34 5.19
CA THR A 139 -2.96 -1.80 5.18
C THR A 139 -2.37 -2.29 6.49
N PHE A 140 -3.21 -2.73 7.41
CA PHE A 140 -2.80 -3.27 8.70
C PHE A 140 -2.18 -4.66 8.54
N GLY A 141 -0.91 -4.80 8.90
CA GLY A 141 -0.16 -6.06 8.75
C GLY A 141 -0.28 -6.97 9.94
N THR A 142 0.00 -6.45 11.14
CA THR A 142 0.03 -7.20 12.40
C THR A 142 -0.44 -6.35 13.57
N ALA A 143 -1.04 -7.00 14.58
CA ALA A 143 -1.34 -6.37 15.87
C ALA A 143 -0.14 -6.46 16.85
N TRP A 144 0.99 -7.09 16.46
CA TRP A 144 2.18 -7.12 17.26
C TRP A 144 2.97 -5.82 17.12
N VAL A 145 3.38 -5.25 18.25
CA VAL A 145 4.23 -4.07 18.33
C VAL A 145 5.51 -4.38 19.10
N TYR A 146 6.55 -3.63 18.79
CA TYR A 146 7.76 -3.54 19.57
C TYR A 146 7.78 -2.20 20.27
N GLU A 147 8.17 -2.21 21.54
CA GLU A 147 8.34 -1.01 22.35
C GLU A 147 9.78 -0.92 22.81
N ARG A 148 10.34 0.26 22.72
CA ARG A 148 11.66 0.60 23.26
C ARG A 148 11.48 1.78 24.23
N GLN A 149 11.91 1.61 25.47
CA GLN A 149 11.77 2.63 26.52
C GLN A 149 10.30 3.10 26.73
N GLY A 150 9.34 2.18 26.53
CA GLY A 150 7.92 2.47 26.67
C GLY A 150 7.23 3.06 25.44
N GLU A 151 7.97 3.35 24.36
CA GLU A 151 7.45 3.90 23.12
C GLU A 151 7.38 2.84 22.02
N VAL A 152 6.26 2.80 21.28
CA VAL A 152 6.12 1.90 20.13
C VAL A 152 7.06 2.36 19.01
N VAL A 153 7.79 1.40 18.45
CA VAL A 153 8.71 1.63 17.33
C VAL A 153 8.23 0.94 16.06
N ASN A 154 8.48 1.54 14.91
CA ASN A 154 8.13 0.94 13.62
C ASN A 154 9.21 -0.03 13.12
N ASN A 155 10.48 0.20 13.45
CA ASN A 155 11.59 -0.64 13.02
C ASN A 155 12.65 -0.78 14.12
N CYS A 156 13.09 -2.02 14.36
CA CYS A 156 14.11 -2.31 15.38
C CYS A 156 15.55 -2.20 14.87
N HIS A 157 15.78 -2.02 13.56
CA HIS A 157 17.08 -1.89 12.91
C HIS A 157 18.14 -2.94 13.37
N LYS A 158 17.69 -4.18 13.63
CA LYS A 158 18.53 -5.28 14.13
C LYS A 158 19.27 -4.96 15.45
N LEU A 159 18.77 -4.02 16.24
CA LEU A 159 19.24 -3.83 17.62
C LEU A 159 18.99 -5.10 18.45
N PRO A 160 19.72 -5.28 19.57
CA PRO A 160 19.53 -6.42 20.46
C PRO A 160 18.06 -6.58 20.87
N THR A 161 17.58 -7.83 20.91
CA THR A 161 16.18 -8.13 21.22
C THR A 161 15.80 -7.69 22.63
N GLU A 162 16.77 -7.68 23.55
CA GLU A 162 16.66 -7.24 24.94
C GLU A 162 16.34 -5.73 25.09
N ASP A 163 16.62 -4.94 24.06
CA ASP A 163 16.28 -3.50 24.04
C ASP A 163 14.78 -3.26 23.86
N PHE A 164 14.01 -4.30 23.55
CA PHE A 164 12.61 -4.19 23.19
C PHE A 164 11.72 -5.08 24.06
N THR A 165 10.59 -4.55 24.44
CA THR A 165 9.44 -5.35 24.83
C THR A 165 8.55 -5.59 23.62
N ARG A 166 7.85 -6.73 23.61
CA ARG A 166 6.96 -7.08 22.51
C ARG A 166 5.62 -7.52 23.07
N ARG A 167 4.57 -6.90 22.54
CA ARG A 167 3.20 -7.24 22.95
C ARG A 167 2.24 -7.20 21.76
N ARG A 168 1.08 -7.77 21.97
CA ARG A 168 -0.03 -7.70 21.03
C ARG A 168 -1.00 -6.60 21.47
N LEU A 169 -1.39 -5.73 20.51
CA LEU A 169 -2.40 -4.69 20.72
C LEU A 169 -3.76 -5.32 21.01
N SER A 170 -4.57 -4.64 21.78
CA SER A 170 -6.00 -4.90 21.89
C SER A 170 -6.80 -4.17 20.81
N ILE A 171 -8.04 -4.59 20.59
CA ILE A 171 -8.98 -3.90 19.71
C ILE A 171 -9.21 -2.47 20.19
N ASP A 172 -9.41 -2.28 21.50
CA ASP A 172 -9.72 -0.98 22.10
C ASP A 172 -8.56 0.02 21.93
N GLU A 173 -7.29 -0.43 22.01
CA GLU A 173 -6.14 0.45 21.75
C GLU A 173 -6.16 0.96 20.32
N ILE A 174 -6.39 0.09 19.33
CA ILE A 174 -6.43 0.48 17.92
C ILE A 174 -7.60 1.42 17.67
N VAL A 175 -8.80 1.05 18.13
CA VAL A 175 -10.02 1.85 17.95
C VAL A 175 -9.92 3.20 18.66
N SER A 176 -9.36 3.24 19.85
CA SER A 176 -9.20 4.50 20.61
C SER A 176 -8.29 5.49 19.89
N VAL A 177 -7.15 5.01 19.38
CA VAL A 177 -6.17 5.89 18.73
C VAL A 177 -6.67 6.40 17.37
N TRP A 178 -7.19 5.50 16.53
CA TRP A 178 -7.73 5.88 15.23
C TRP A 178 -9.05 6.63 15.33
N GLY A 179 -9.84 6.36 16.38
CA GLY A 179 -11.07 7.09 16.69
C GLY A 179 -10.84 8.57 16.97
N ARG A 180 -9.66 8.95 17.46
CA ARG A 180 -9.24 10.37 17.61
C ARG A 180 -8.64 10.94 16.32
N LEU A 181 -7.88 10.13 15.58
CA LEU A 181 -7.17 10.61 14.38
C LEU A 181 -8.10 10.81 13.19
N ILE A 182 -9.10 9.96 12.98
CA ILE A 182 -10.01 10.06 11.84
C ILE A 182 -10.76 11.41 11.82
N PRO A 183 -11.34 11.92 12.91
CA PRO A 183 -11.91 13.26 12.95
C PRO A 183 -10.89 14.35 12.60
N ALA A 184 -9.68 14.31 13.17
CA ALA A 184 -8.63 15.29 12.91
C ALA A 184 -8.16 15.25 11.42
N LEU A 185 -8.05 14.07 10.84
CA LEU A 185 -7.79 13.90 9.41
C LEU A 185 -8.88 14.52 8.53
N THR A 186 -10.15 14.29 8.89
CA THR A 186 -11.28 14.84 8.12
C THR A 186 -11.45 16.33 8.29
N GLU A 187 -10.97 16.91 9.36
CA GLU A 187 -10.93 18.37 9.55
C GLU A 187 -9.87 19.00 8.65
N GLN A 188 -8.65 18.43 8.57
CA GLN A 188 -7.57 18.93 7.72
C GLN A 188 -7.77 18.63 6.23
N ALA A 189 -8.39 17.49 5.89
CA ALA A 189 -8.68 17.06 4.53
C ALA A 189 -10.17 16.66 4.40
N PRO A 190 -11.12 17.61 4.26
CA PRO A 190 -12.56 17.32 4.29
C PRO A 190 -13.04 16.36 3.20
N GLY A 191 -12.31 16.27 2.10
CA GLY A 191 -12.60 15.34 0.98
C GLY A 191 -12.13 13.91 1.19
N ILE A 192 -11.29 13.66 2.22
CA ILE A 192 -10.65 12.35 2.41
C ILE A 192 -11.66 11.24 2.73
N ARG A 193 -11.46 10.10 2.11
CA ARG A 193 -12.04 8.81 2.49
C ARG A 193 -10.92 7.89 2.94
N ILE A 194 -11.21 6.99 3.85
CA ILE A 194 -10.24 6.06 4.42
C ILE A 194 -10.68 4.64 4.07
N LEU A 195 -9.79 3.90 3.45
CA LEU A 195 -9.98 2.48 3.14
C LEU A 195 -9.05 1.65 4.02
N LEU A 196 -9.64 0.95 4.94
CA LEU A 196 -8.93 -0.03 5.75
C LEU A 196 -8.85 -1.36 5.02
N THR A 197 -7.72 -2.03 5.14
CA THR A 197 -7.57 -3.42 4.71
C THR A 197 -6.61 -4.15 5.64
N VAL A 198 -6.83 -5.44 5.84
CA VAL A 198 -5.91 -6.30 6.58
C VAL A 198 -5.03 -7.04 5.58
N SER A 199 -3.71 -6.90 5.73
CA SER A 199 -2.73 -7.52 4.83
C SER A 199 -2.99 -9.02 4.66
N PRO A 200 -2.96 -9.51 3.41
CA PRO A 200 -3.11 -10.94 3.12
C PRO A 200 -1.95 -11.78 3.65
N ILE A 201 -0.83 -11.15 4.02
CA ILE A 201 0.41 -11.83 4.45
C ILE A 201 0.31 -12.20 5.93
N PRO A 202 0.43 -13.49 6.30
CA PRO A 202 0.53 -13.91 7.69
C PRO A 202 1.93 -13.59 8.27
N HIS A 203 2.01 -13.43 9.58
CA HIS A 203 3.26 -13.24 10.31
C HIS A 203 3.51 -14.43 11.23
N TYR A 204 4.29 -15.41 10.78
CA TYR A 204 4.48 -16.68 11.46
C TYR A 204 5.60 -16.71 12.52
N ARG A 205 6.21 -15.56 12.83
CA ARG A 205 7.29 -15.49 13.85
C ARG A 205 6.91 -16.17 15.18
N ASP A 206 5.64 -16.03 15.59
CA ASP A 206 5.12 -16.58 16.85
C ASP A 206 4.22 -17.80 16.62
N GLY A 207 4.28 -18.36 15.43
CA GLY A 207 3.45 -19.49 15.03
C GLY A 207 2.11 -19.08 14.43
N ALA A 208 1.45 -20.07 13.86
CA ALA A 208 0.20 -19.86 13.10
C ALA A 208 -0.97 -19.38 14.00
N HIS A 209 -1.05 -19.88 15.23
CA HIS A 209 -2.12 -19.48 16.17
C HIS A 209 -2.02 -17.98 16.50
N GLU A 210 -0.84 -17.52 16.90
CA GLU A 210 -0.62 -16.11 17.25
C GLU A 210 -0.81 -15.17 16.03
N SER A 211 -0.42 -15.64 14.84
CA SER A 211 -0.71 -14.93 13.60
C SER A 211 -2.22 -14.76 13.40
N ARG A 212 -3.02 -15.81 13.61
CA ARG A 212 -4.50 -15.76 13.50
C ARG A 212 -5.13 -14.84 14.53
N LEU A 213 -4.69 -14.88 15.78
CA LEU A 213 -5.15 -13.97 16.82
C LEU A 213 -4.82 -12.51 16.50
N SER A 214 -3.62 -12.25 15.98
CA SER A 214 -3.23 -10.92 15.50
C SER A 214 -4.16 -10.44 14.38
N LYS A 215 -4.44 -11.27 13.37
CA LYS A 215 -5.37 -10.92 12.29
C LYS A 215 -6.80 -10.70 12.78
N ALA A 216 -7.29 -11.53 13.71
CA ALA A 216 -8.61 -11.36 14.28
C ALA A 216 -8.78 -10.00 14.98
N ILE A 217 -7.78 -9.54 15.73
CA ILE A 217 -7.77 -8.21 16.33
C ILE A 217 -7.86 -7.11 15.27
N LEU A 218 -7.07 -7.21 14.19
CA LEU A 218 -7.07 -6.22 13.12
C LEU A 218 -8.41 -6.16 12.38
N LEU A 219 -9.03 -7.33 12.12
CA LEU A 219 -10.34 -7.42 11.48
C LEU A 219 -11.43 -6.78 12.34
N LEU A 220 -11.48 -7.14 13.63
CA LEU A 220 -12.46 -6.57 14.57
C LEU A 220 -12.25 -5.07 14.79
N ALA A 221 -11.00 -4.60 14.83
CA ALA A 221 -10.71 -3.17 14.94
C ALA A 221 -11.13 -2.42 13.66
N ALA A 222 -10.87 -2.97 12.48
CA ALA A 222 -11.31 -2.39 11.22
C ALA A 222 -12.83 -2.31 11.12
N GLU A 223 -13.55 -3.39 11.48
CA GLU A 223 -15.02 -3.40 11.53
C GLU A 223 -15.53 -2.31 12.47
N ARG A 224 -14.99 -2.23 13.70
CA ARG A 224 -15.39 -1.23 14.66
C ARG A 224 -15.18 0.22 14.18
N LEU A 225 -14.09 0.46 13.47
CA LEU A 225 -13.81 1.78 12.88
C LEU A 225 -14.77 2.11 11.73
N THR A 226 -15.16 1.13 10.91
CA THR A 226 -16.18 1.33 9.86
C THR A 226 -17.56 1.61 10.45
N GLU A 227 -17.94 0.95 11.56
CA GLU A 227 -19.18 1.24 12.29
C GLU A 227 -19.20 2.65 12.91
N LEU A 228 -18.06 3.10 13.47
CA LEU A 228 -17.94 4.41 14.10
C LEU A 228 -17.95 5.56 13.09
N PHE A 229 -17.43 5.33 11.89
CA PHE A 229 -17.25 6.37 10.86
C PHE A 229 -17.80 5.91 9.50
N PRO A 230 -19.09 5.52 9.39
CA PRO A 230 -19.64 4.88 8.19
C PRO A 230 -19.54 5.75 6.92
N ASP A 231 -19.56 7.08 7.08
CA ASP A 231 -19.47 8.02 5.97
C ASP A 231 -18.01 8.31 5.54
N ARG A 232 -17.02 7.82 6.27
CA ARG A 232 -15.60 8.14 6.06
C ARG A 232 -14.70 6.95 5.88
N VAL A 233 -15.02 5.84 6.55
CA VAL A 233 -14.20 4.64 6.60
C VAL A 233 -14.91 3.49 5.93
N SER A 234 -14.21 2.79 5.08
CA SER A 234 -14.67 1.55 4.44
C SER A 234 -13.61 0.46 4.58
N TYR A 235 -13.98 -0.78 4.26
CA TYR A 235 -13.09 -1.93 4.36
C TYR A 235 -12.98 -2.68 3.03
N PHE A 236 -11.74 -2.99 2.63
CA PHE A 236 -11.44 -3.86 1.49
C PHE A 236 -10.89 -5.21 1.99
N PRO A 237 -11.53 -6.35 1.65
CA PRO A 237 -11.25 -7.65 2.25
C PRO A 237 -10.06 -8.37 1.59
N SER A 238 -8.86 -7.75 1.55
CA SER A 238 -7.69 -8.37 0.91
C SER A 238 -7.24 -9.65 1.62
N TYR A 239 -7.38 -9.70 2.96
CA TYR A 239 -7.07 -10.89 3.76
C TYR A 239 -8.02 -12.03 3.45
N GLU A 240 -9.31 -11.76 3.42
CA GLU A 240 -10.35 -12.77 3.14
C GLU A 240 -10.25 -13.28 1.69
N ILE A 241 -9.96 -12.41 0.73
CA ILE A 241 -9.73 -12.85 -0.65
C ILE A 241 -8.59 -13.88 -0.70
N MET A 242 -7.48 -13.61 -0.03
CA MET A 242 -6.35 -14.55 0.03
C MET A 242 -6.70 -15.83 0.76
N GLN A 243 -7.40 -15.75 1.90
CA GLN A 243 -7.64 -16.91 2.77
C GLN A 243 -8.81 -17.78 2.32
N ASP A 244 -9.84 -17.20 1.70
CA ASP A 244 -11.08 -17.89 1.39
C ASP A 244 -11.36 -18.03 -0.11
N GLU A 245 -10.96 -17.07 -0.93
CA GLU A 245 -11.14 -17.12 -2.38
C GLU A 245 -9.97 -17.81 -3.08
N LEU A 246 -8.74 -17.58 -2.61
CA LEU A 246 -7.49 -18.14 -3.14
C LEU A 246 -6.94 -19.28 -2.24
N ARG A 247 -7.79 -20.25 -1.92
CA ARG A 247 -7.50 -21.37 -0.99
C ARG A 247 -6.63 -22.47 -1.59
N ASP A 248 -5.47 -22.11 -2.16
CA ASP A 248 -4.59 -23.11 -2.74
C ASP A 248 -3.13 -22.67 -2.56
N TYR A 249 -2.23 -23.62 -2.26
CA TYR A 249 -0.80 -23.34 -2.09
C TYR A 249 -0.11 -22.74 -3.30
N ARG A 250 -0.63 -22.91 -4.51
CA ARG A 250 -0.12 -22.27 -5.73
C ARG A 250 -0.21 -20.74 -5.71
N PHE A 251 -1.06 -20.18 -4.84
CA PHE A 251 -1.22 -18.75 -4.66
C PHE A 251 -0.25 -18.14 -3.64
N TYR A 252 0.61 -18.96 -3.04
CA TYR A 252 1.67 -18.52 -2.16
C TYR A 252 3.02 -18.58 -2.88
N ASP A 253 3.94 -17.69 -2.49
CA ASP A 253 5.32 -17.73 -2.91
C ASP A 253 6.06 -18.90 -2.20
N ARG A 254 7.35 -19.10 -2.53
CA ARG A 254 8.18 -20.19 -1.99
C ARG A 254 8.25 -20.26 -0.47
N ASP A 255 8.08 -19.13 0.21
CA ASP A 255 8.08 -19.05 1.68
C ASP A 255 6.75 -19.47 2.33
N MET A 256 5.72 -19.80 1.53
CA MET A 256 4.38 -20.19 1.98
C MET A 256 3.70 -19.16 2.90
N ALA A 257 4.09 -17.90 2.79
CA ALA A 257 3.56 -16.79 3.56
C ALA A 257 3.15 -15.62 2.65
N HIS A 258 4.03 -15.19 1.75
CA HIS A 258 3.72 -14.12 0.81
C HIS A 258 2.80 -14.64 -0.30
N PRO A 259 1.83 -13.82 -0.74
CA PRO A 259 1.09 -14.11 -1.97
C PRO A 259 2.04 -14.19 -3.17
N SER A 260 1.83 -15.17 -4.06
CA SER A 260 2.48 -15.18 -5.37
C SER A 260 2.11 -13.92 -6.16
N ASP A 261 2.88 -13.61 -7.21
CA ASP A 261 2.57 -12.48 -8.08
C ASP A 261 1.14 -12.60 -8.64
N GLN A 262 0.73 -13.80 -9.08
CA GLN A 262 -0.62 -14.06 -9.56
C GLN A 262 -1.70 -13.77 -8.52
N ALA A 263 -1.47 -14.15 -7.25
CA ALA A 263 -2.42 -13.87 -6.18
C ALA A 263 -2.51 -12.37 -5.85
N ALA A 264 -1.36 -11.69 -5.81
CA ALA A 264 -1.32 -10.25 -5.58
C ALA A 264 -2.03 -9.49 -6.71
N GLU A 265 -1.77 -9.85 -7.97
CA GLU A 265 -2.46 -9.29 -9.15
C GLU A 265 -3.97 -9.49 -9.07
N TYR A 266 -4.42 -10.69 -8.69
CA TYR A 266 -5.84 -10.99 -8.54
C TYR A 266 -6.50 -10.12 -7.46
N ILE A 267 -5.88 -9.96 -6.29
CA ILE A 267 -6.42 -9.11 -5.22
C ILE A 267 -6.49 -7.64 -5.69
N ILE A 268 -5.48 -7.17 -6.42
CA ILE A 268 -5.44 -5.82 -7.00
C ILE A 268 -6.52 -5.67 -8.09
N GLU A 269 -6.75 -6.70 -8.91
CA GLU A 269 -7.82 -6.68 -9.91
C GLU A 269 -9.20 -6.54 -9.26
N ARG A 270 -9.44 -7.25 -8.14
CA ARG A 270 -10.65 -7.09 -7.34
C ARG A 270 -10.78 -5.68 -6.75
N PHE A 271 -9.67 -5.06 -6.30
CA PHE A 271 -9.67 -3.66 -5.88
C PHE A 271 -10.03 -2.73 -7.04
N ARG A 272 -9.40 -2.90 -8.21
CA ARG A 272 -9.68 -2.12 -9.41
C ARG A 272 -11.17 -2.17 -9.80
N GLU A 273 -11.73 -3.37 -9.84
CA GLU A 273 -13.12 -3.63 -10.25
C GLU A 273 -14.14 -2.86 -9.38
N TYR A 274 -13.85 -2.71 -8.09
CA TYR A 274 -14.79 -2.14 -7.13
C TYR A 274 -14.52 -0.68 -6.79
N TYR A 275 -13.27 -0.21 -6.87
CA TYR A 275 -12.89 1.12 -6.40
C TYR A 275 -12.48 2.07 -7.53
N LEU A 276 -12.04 1.56 -8.68
CA LEU A 276 -11.56 2.41 -9.75
C LEU A 276 -12.59 2.54 -10.88
N ARG A 277 -12.70 3.75 -11.44
CA ARG A 277 -13.48 3.98 -12.64
C ARG A 277 -12.73 3.43 -13.84
N GLU A 278 -13.43 2.73 -14.71
CA GLU A 278 -12.87 2.35 -16.00
C GLU A 278 -12.78 3.59 -16.90
N GLU A 279 -11.55 3.93 -17.28
CA GLU A 279 -11.26 5.06 -18.14
C GLU A 279 -10.52 4.58 -19.37
N SER A 280 -10.84 5.17 -20.51
CA SER A 280 -10.20 4.90 -21.79
C SER A 280 -9.92 6.20 -22.53
N GLY A 281 -8.85 6.21 -23.31
CA GLY A 281 -8.48 7.34 -24.15
C GLY A 281 -7.23 7.02 -24.95
N PRO A 282 -6.90 7.82 -25.99
CA PRO A 282 -5.74 7.56 -26.85
C PRO A 282 -4.42 7.45 -26.09
N ALA A 283 -4.17 8.38 -25.16
CA ALA A 283 -2.96 8.38 -24.33
C ALA A 283 -2.87 7.16 -23.43
N LEU A 284 -3.98 6.72 -22.80
CA LEU A 284 -4.01 5.52 -21.97
C LEU A 284 -3.80 4.24 -22.77
N GLN A 285 -4.41 4.15 -23.97
CA GLN A 285 -4.18 3.02 -24.87
C GLN A 285 -2.72 2.97 -25.35
N LYS A 286 -2.12 4.13 -25.61
CA LYS A 286 -0.68 4.24 -25.96
C LYS A 286 0.19 3.81 -24.78
N TRP A 287 -0.14 4.28 -23.57
CA TRP A 287 0.56 3.87 -22.35
C TRP A 287 0.53 2.36 -22.12
N GLU A 288 -0.63 1.70 -22.29
CA GLU A 288 -0.73 0.25 -22.14
C GLU A 288 0.19 -0.52 -23.11
N LYS A 289 0.36 -0.01 -24.34
CA LYS A 289 1.31 -0.58 -25.31
C LYS A 289 2.76 -0.39 -24.84
N VAL A 290 3.11 0.85 -24.43
CA VAL A 290 4.45 1.17 -23.93
C VAL A 290 4.79 0.34 -22.70
N ARG A 291 3.85 0.21 -21.73
CA ARG A 291 4.04 -0.60 -20.53
C ARG A 291 4.33 -2.08 -20.84
N LYS A 292 3.65 -2.65 -21.83
CA LYS A 292 3.96 -4.02 -22.31
C LYS A 292 5.36 -4.10 -22.91
N GLN A 293 5.80 -3.10 -23.68
CA GLN A 293 7.12 -3.04 -24.25
C GLN A 293 8.20 -2.89 -23.17
N LEU A 294 8.00 -2.04 -22.15
CA LEU A 294 8.92 -1.85 -21.02
C LEU A 294 9.19 -3.15 -20.24
N ASN A 295 8.21 -4.04 -20.19
CA ASN A 295 8.29 -5.34 -19.53
C ASN A 295 8.74 -6.47 -20.46
N HIS A 296 8.93 -6.20 -21.77
CA HIS A 296 9.31 -7.22 -22.73
C HIS A 296 10.83 -7.45 -22.72
N ARG A 297 11.23 -8.73 -22.64
CA ARG A 297 12.64 -9.11 -22.75
C ARG A 297 13.07 -8.99 -24.21
N LEU A 298 14.05 -8.12 -24.48
CA LEU A 298 14.64 -8.01 -25.80
C LEU A 298 15.56 -9.21 -26.08
N LEU A 299 15.42 -9.78 -27.27
CA LEU A 299 16.21 -10.93 -27.72
C LEU A 299 17.33 -10.53 -28.68
N THR A 300 17.69 -9.25 -28.79
CA THR A 300 18.72 -8.75 -29.68
C THR A 300 19.91 -8.20 -28.90
N ASP A 301 21.13 -8.47 -29.41
CA ASP A 301 22.39 -7.90 -28.90
C ASP A 301 22.91 -6.76 -29.80
N SER A 302 22.19 -6.43 -30.88
CA SER A 302 22.56 -5.33 -31.79
C SER A 302 22.38 -3.98 -31.11
N ARG A 303 23.48 -3.25 -30.91
CA ARG A 303 23.45 -1.89 -30.30
C ARG A 303 22.54 -0.93 -31.08
N GLU A 304 22.57 -0.99 -32.40
CA GLU A 304 21.76 -0.16 -33.27
C GLU A 304 20.26 -0.44 -33.07
N SER A 305 19.89 -1.72 -33.03
CA SER A 305 18.50 -2.16 -32.79
C SER A 305 18.00 -1.76 -31.39
N LEU A 306 18.85 -1.92 -30.37
CA LEU A 306 18.53 -1.53 -28.99
C LEU A 306 18.36 -0.01 -28.87
N ARG A 307 19.25 0.76 -29.51
CA ARG A 307 19.15 2.22 -29.54
C ARG A 307 17.85 2.67 -30.20
N ALA A 308 17.54 2.16 -31.40
CA ALA A 308 16.32 2.51 -32.11
C ALA A 308 15.05 2.14 -31.30
N TYR A 309 15.09 1.02 -30.59
CA TYR A 309 14.01 0.60 -29.70
C TYR A 309 13.80 1.60 -28.55
N TYR A 310 14.86 1.97 -27.83
CA TYR A 310 14.75 2.92 -26.73
C TYR A 310 14.42 4.35 -27.21
N ASP A 311 14.87 4.77 -28.39
CA ASP A 311 14.46 6.03 -29.00
C ASP A 311 12.95 6.07 -29.28
N SER A 312 12.39 4.96 -29.80
CA SER A 312 10.95 4.83 -30.03
C SER A 312 10.14 4.85 -28.73
N LEU A 313 10.65 4.17 -27.68
CA LEU A 313 10.00 4.21 -26.35
C LEU A 313 10.00 5.61 -25.76
N LEU A 314 11.14 6.33 -25.82
CA LEU A 314 11.25 7.71 -25.32
C LEU A 314 10.29 8.64 -26.06
N SER A 315 10.21 8.55 -27.39
CA SER A 315 9.26 9.34 -28.18
C SER A 315 7.83 9.12 -27.71
N SER A 316 7.43 7.85 -27.51
CA SER A 316 6.10 7.50 -27.02
C SER A 316 5.85 8.01 -25.59
N LEU A 317 6.84 7.91 -24.71
CA LEU A 317 6.77 8.41 -23.33
C LEU A 317 6.58 9.93 -23.29
N TYR A 318 7.32 10.69 -24.12
CA TYR A 318 7.17 12.14 -24.19
C TYR A 318 5.76 12.56 -24.67
N GLU A 319 5.21 11.86 -25.67
CA GLU A 319 3.86 12.14 -26.14
C GLU A 319 2.80 11.86 -25.06
N ILE A 320 2.90 10.72 -24.38
CA ILE A 320 1.98 10.35 -23.29
C ILE A 320 2.07 11.38 -22.15
N ARG A 321 3.31 11.76 -21.77
CA ARG A 321 3.56 12.74 -20.71
C ARG A 321 2.97 14.11 -21.02
N ALA A 322 2.97 14.53 -22.29
CA ALA A 322 2.38 15.80 -22.71
C ALA A 322 0.84 15.83 -22.51
N GLU A 323 0.18 14.67 -22.67
CA GLU A 323 -1.26 14.55 -22.48
C GLU A 323 -1.64 14.19 -21.03
N LEU A 324 -0.82 13.39 -20.36
CA LEU A 324 -1.04 12.88 -19.00
C LEU A 324 0.24 13.11 -18.15
N PRO A 325 0.49 14.33 -17.66
CA PRO A 325 1.66 14.59 -16.83
C PRO A 325 1.55 13.85 -15.50
N ARG A 326 2.52 12.96 -15.22
CA ARG A 326 2.63 12.17 -13.99
C ARG A 326 4.10 11.97 -13.64
N ASP A 327 4.44 12.08 -12.37
CA ASP A 327 5.79 11.87 -11.86
C ASP A 327 6.33 10.47 -12.24
N TYR A 328 5.44 9.48 -12.27
CA TYR A 328 5.80 8.13 -12.71
C TYR A 328 6.37 8.10 -14.14
N LEU A 329 5.79 8.88 -15.07
CA LEU A 329 6.29 8.98 -16.44
C LEU A 329 7.64 9.71 -16.49
N ASP A 330 7.88 10.67 -15.63
CA ASP A 330 9.18 11.34 -15.51
C ASP A 330 10.27 10.36 -15.06
N HIS A 331 9.98 9.52 -14.08
CA HIS A 331 10.89 8.45 -13.65
C HIS A 331 11.15 7.43 -14.76
N GLU A 332 10.13 7.01 -15.51
CA GLU A 332 10.32 6.07 -16.62
C GLU A 332 11.15 6.69 -17.76
N VAL A 333 10.93 7.95 -18.09
CA VAL A 333 11.76 8.68 -19.07
C VAL A 333 13.22 8.68 -18.62
N GLN A 334 13.49 9.07 -17.37
CA GLN A 334 14.85 9.09 -16.84
C GLN A 334 15.50 7.71 -16.88
N ARG A 335 14.78 6.67 -16.41
CA ARG A 335 15.25 5.27 -16.42
C ARG A 335 15.62 4.80 -17.83
N ILE A 336 14.78 5.08 -18.82
CA ILE A 336 15.04 4.68 -20.21
C ILE A 336 16.19 5.49 -20.81
N GLN A 337 16.34 6.76 -20.48
CA GLN A 337 17.49 7.56 -20.89
C GLN A 337 18.81 7.00 -20.33
N GLU A 338 18.85 6.61 -19.08
CA GLU A 338 20.00 5.97 -18.45
C GLU A 338 20.36 4.65 -19.15
N ILE A 339 19.39 3.76 -19.39
CA ILE A 339 19.60 2.50 -20.09
C ILE A 339 20.12 2.76 -21.51
N ARG A 340 19.49 3.68 -22.23
CA ARG A 340 19.90 4.04 -23.60
C ARG A 340 21.33 4.54 -23.65
N SER A 341 21.80 5.28 -22.65
CA SER A 341 23.14 5.83 -22.59
C SER A 341 24.23 4.74 -22.62
N HIS A 342 23.93 3.53 -22.19
CA HIS A 342 24.85 2.38 -22.25
C HIS A 342 25.06 1.83 -23.69
N TYR A 343 24.22 2.24 -24.64
CA TYR A 343 24.28 1.82 -26.04
C TYR A 343 24.74 2.94 -27.00
N LEU A 344 25.14 4.09 -26.44
CA LEU A 344 25.80 5.18 -27.19
C LEU A 344 27.29 4.91 -27.33
#